data_137cf66cc15175ea62e32e2f24893731
#
_entry.id   137cf66cc15175ea62e32e2f24893731
#
_cell.length_a   1.000
_cell.length_b   1.000
_cell.length_c   1.000
_cell.angle_alpha   90.00
_cell.angle_beta   90.00
_cell.angle_gamma   90.00
#
_symmetry.space_group_name_H-M   'P 1'
#
loop_
_entity.id
_entity.type
_entity.pdbx_description
1 polymer ?
#
loop_
_entity_poly.entity_id
_entity_poly.type
_entity_poly.pdbx_seq_one_letter_code
_entity_poly.pdbx_strand_id
1 'polypeptide(L)'
;MALRHSVIHINNRGGSVGYRSDVAFACTEEVHEIVIAAAEMNKEFKEFLMADDLWRGVNDEIPSNVLKSGTEGRYFWQSIKYYDGFPACEALNGIMGFLDDLGRDAEYGFIKLGEEMDDNELLGEPGAFDLYINRSIEV
;
A
#
# COMPACT_ATOMS: atom_id res chain seq x y z
N MET A 1 15.65 -19.47 2.16
CA MET A 1 14.21 -19.85 2.14
C MET A 1 13.43 -18.75 1.45
N ALA A 2 12.68 -19.11 0.44
CA ALA A 2 11.87 -18.14 -0.26
C ALA A 2 10.67 -17.75 0.60
N LEU A 3 10.54 -16.48 0.87
CA LEU A 3 9.34 -15.97 1.53
C LEU A 3 8.23 -15.94 0.49
N ARG A 4 7.11 -16.53 0.83
CA ARG A 4 5.93 -16.43 -0.01
C ARG A 4 5.19 -15.15 0.33
N HIS A 5 4.97 -14.33 -0.66
CA HIS A 5 4.09 -13.19 -0.50
C HIS A 5 2.65 -13.69 -0.42
N SER A 6 1.90 -13.14 0.50
CA SER A 6 0.46 -13.31 0.45
C SER A 6 -0.08 -12.52 -0.72
N VAL A 7 -0.91 -13.15 -1.53
CA VAL A 7 -1.55 -12.47 -2.64
C VAL A 7 -2.60 -11.52 -2.07
N ILE A 8 -2.54 -10.26 -2.48
CA ILE A 8 -3.52 -9.26 -2.07
C ILE A 8 -4.48 -9.03 -3.22
N HIS A 9 -5.74 -9.33 -3.00
CA HIS A 9 -6.81 -9.01 -3.93
C HIS A 9 -7.62 -7.85 -3.38
N ILE A 10 -7.64 -6.76 -4.12
CA ILE A 10 -8.42 -5.60 -3.72
C ILE A 10 -9.77 -5.71 -4.40
N ASN A 11 -10.81 -5.74 -3.58
CA ASN A 11 -12.18 -5.86 -4.06
C ASN A 11 -12.81 -4.49 -4.16
N ASN A 12 -13.36 -4.17 -5.33
CA ASN A 12 -14.17 -2.98 -5.47
C ASN A 12 -15.59 -3.32 -5.05
N ARG A 13 -16.02 -2.73 -3.94
CA ARG A 13 -17.33 -2.99 -3.36
C ARG A 13 -18.43 -2.04 -3.84
N GLY A 14 -18.04 -0.94 -4.51
CA GLY A 14 -18.99 0.05 -4.97
C GLY A 14 -19.76 0.77 -3.86
N GLY A 15 -20.16 1.96 -4.12
CA GLY A 15 -21.22 2.65 -3.43
C GLY A 15 -21.15 2.86 -1.93
N SER A 16 -20.10 3.46 -1.39
CA SER A 16 -20.15 3.96 -0.02
C SER A 16 -20.40 5.46 0.01
N VAL A 17 -20.84 5.97 1.15
CA VAL A 17 -21.05 7.40 1.37
C VAL A 17 -19.70 8.03 1.69
N GLY A 18 -19.32 9.06 0.95
CA GLY A 18 -18.03 9.71 1.05
C GLY A 18 -16.99 9.01 0.16
N TYR A 19 -15.98 9.75 -0.25
CA TYR A 19 -15.01 9.23 -1.19
C TYR A 19 -13.89 8.49 -0.46
N ARG A 20 -13.89 7.17 -0.58
CA ARG A 20 -12.89 6.32 0.06
C ARG A 20 -12.24 5.41 -0.95
N SER A 21 -11.07 4.94 -0.61
CA SER A 21 -10.28 4.08 -1.49
C SER A 21 -9.72 2.89 -0.73
N ASP A 22 -9.55 1.79 -1.44
CA ASP A 22 -8.72 0.69 -0.97
C ASP A 22 -7.33 0.91 -1.56
N VAL A 23 -6.31 0.82 -0.73
CA VAL A 23 -4.94 1.12 -1.11
C VAL A 23 -4.03 -0.02 -0.72
N ALA A 24 -3.18 -0.47 -1.64
CA ALA A 24 -2.14 -1.45 -1.37
C ALA A 24 -0.79 -0.89 -1.82
N PHE A 25 0.22 -1.11 -1.02
CA PHE A 25 1.59 -0.73 -1.34
C PHE A 25 2.53 -1.86 -0.94
N ALA A 26 3.41 -2.25 -1.86
CA ALA A 26 4.44 -3.22 -1.58
C ALA A 26 5.76 -2.75 -2.17
N CYS A 27 6.86 -3.17 -1.57
CA CYS A 27 8.17 -2.75 -2.03
C CYS A 27 9.24 -3.78 -1.64
N THR A 28 10.37 -3.67 -2.31
CA THR A 28 11.54 -4.48 -1.99
C THR A 28 12.07 -4.15 -0.60
N GLU A 29 12.91 -5.03 -0.07
CA GLU A 29 13.59 -4.82 1.20
C GLU A 29 14.36 -3.51 1.23
N GLU A 30 15.07 -3.19 0.16
CA GLU A 30 15.83 -1.94 0.05
C GLU A 30 14.96 -0.71 0.12
N VAL A 31 13.86 -0.71 -0.62
CA VAL A 31 12.90 0.40 -0.59
C VAL A 31 12.21 0.48 0.76
N HIS A 32 11.97 -0.66 1.40
CA HIS A 32 11.35 -0.67 2.72
C HIS A 32 12.21 0.06 3.76
N GLU A 33 13.54 -0.01 3.64
CA GLU A 33 14.42 0.77 4.51
C GLU A 33 14.18 2.28 4.36
N ILE A 34 13.92 2.73 3.13
CA ILE A 34 13.59 4.14 2.87
C ILE A 34 12.25 4.49 3.55
N VAL A 35 11.28 3.61 3.43
CA VAL A 35 9.95 3.81 4.05
C VAL A 35 10.07 3.91 5.57
N ILE A 36 10.84 3.00 6.17
CA ILE A 36 11.07 2.99 7.63
C ILE A 36 11.76 4.28 8.08
N ALA A 37 12.80 4.70 7.36
CA ALA A 37 13.51 5.93 7.70
C ALA A 37 12.59 7.15 7.61
N ALA A 38 11.76 7.22 6.57
CA ALA A 38 10.79 8.30 6.43
C ALA A 38 9.77 8.31 7.57
N ALA A 39 9.32 7.12 7.99
CA ALA A 39 8.36 6.98 9.07
C ALA A 39 8.93 7.46 10.42
N GLU A 40 10.21 7.25 10.65
CA GLU A 40 10.87 7.71 11.87
C GLU A 40 10.94 9.24 11.94
N MET A 41 10.96 9.90 10.80
CA MET A 41 11.04 11.36 10.72
C MET A 41 9.68 12.03 10.57
N ASN A 42 8.61 11.25 10.41
CA ASN A 42 7.28 11.77 10.15
C ASN A 42 6.26 10.95 10.94
N LYS A 43 5.81 11.50 12.06
CA LYS A 43 4.89 10.80 12.95
C LYS A 43 3.59 10.37 12.24
N GLU A 44 3.04 11.23 11.42
CA GLU A 44 1.78 10.95 10.74
C GLU A 44 1.94 9.82 9.72
N PHE A 45 3.07 9.79 9.04
CA PHE A 45 3.38 8.69 8.12
C PHE A 45 3.55 7.38 8.88
N LYS A 46 4.25 7.40 10.00
CA LYS A 46 4.42 6.22 10.85
C LYS A 46 3.07 5.68 11.32
N GLU A 47 2.20 6.54 11.80
CA GLU A 47 0.87 6.15 12.25
C GLU A 47 0.05 5.55 11.10
N PHE A 48 0.17 6.11 9.91
CA PHE A 48 -0.49 5.61 8.72
C PHE A 48 -0.03 4.18 8.38
N LEU A 49 1.26 3.93 8.41
CA LEU A 49 1.81 2.59 8.13
C LEU A 49 1.40 1.58 9.20
N MET A 50 1.34 2.01 10.46
CA MET A 50 0.92 1.16 11.57
C MET A 50 -0.58 0.87 11.55
N ALA A 51 -1.36 1.63 10.81
CA ALA A 51 -2.80 1.43 10.66
C ALA A 51 -3.16 0.43 9.55
N ASP A 52 -2.18 -0.25 9.00
CA ASP A 52 -2.33 -1.26 7.97
C ASP A 52 -3.35 -2.34 8.37
N ASP A 53 -4.25 -2.66 7.45
CA ASP A 53 -5.33 -3.63 7.68
C ASP A 53 -4.95 -5.08 7.35
N LEU A 54 -3.77 -5.31 6.79
CA LEU A 54 -3.34 -6.66 6.41
C LEU A 54 -3.38 -7.66 7.55
N TRP A 55 -3.02 -7.21 8.74
CA TRP A 55 -2.92 -8.08 9.90
C TRP A 55 -4.20 -8.17 10.71
N ARG A 56 -5.12 -7.23 10.54
CA ARG A 56 -6.34 -7.18 11.35
C ARG A 56 -7.28 -8.35 11.12
N GLY A 57 -7.19 -8.98 9.95
CA GLY A 57 -7.97 -10.16 9.65
C GLY A 57 -7.33 -11.47 10.07
N VAL A 58 -6.14 -11.41 10.68
CA VAL A 58 -5.33 -12.60 11.02
C VAL A 58 -4.86 -12.51 12.47
N ASN A 59 -5.68 -12.96 13.41
CA ASN A 59 -5.30 -13.18 14.81
C ASN A 59 -4.76 -11.99 15.61
N ASP A 60 -5.08 -10.77 15.24
CA ASP A 60 -4.64 -9.56 15.94
C ASP A 60 -3.11 -9.42 16.09
N GLU A 61 -2.34 -10.19 15.33
CA GLU A 61 -0.89 -10.06 15.35
C GLU A 61 -0.43 -9.09 14.27
N ILE A 62 0.42 -8.18 14.65
CA ILE A 62 1.06 -7.26 13.69
C ILE A 62 1.98 -8.08 12.80
N PRO A 63 1.87 -7.95 11.46
CA PRO A 63 2.77 -8.67 10.56
C PRO A 63 4.22 -8.38 10.89
N SER A 64 5.05 -9.39 10.78
CA SER A 64 6.47 -9.27 11.13
C SER A 64 7.22 -8.26 10.25
N ASN A 65 6.63 -7.86 9.13
CA ASN A 65 7.27 -6.93 8.20
C ASN A 65 6.78 -5.49 8.32
N VAL A 66 5.90 -5.18 9.28
CA VAL A 66 5.48 -3.79 9.48
C VAL A 66 6.61 -3.02 10.16
N LEU A 67 7.15 -2.03 9.47
CA LEU A 67 8.27 -1.21 9.93
C LEU A 67 9.49 -2.02 10.41
N LYS A 68 9.64 -3.23 9.90
CA LYS A 68 10.75 -4.08 10.27
C LYS A 68 11.87 -3.99 9.24
N SER A 69 13.05 -3.59 9.69
CA SER A 69 14.26 -3.56 8.86
C SER A 69 14.63 -4.96 8.40
N GLY A 70 15.15 -5.07 7.17
CA GLY A 70 15.57 -6.34 6.61
C GLY A 70 14.45 -7.17 6.03
N THR A 71 13.27 -6.58 5.83
CA THR A 71 12.11 -7.25 5.22
C THR A 71 11.51 -6.41 4.11
N GLU A 72 10.80 -7.05 3.21
CA GLU A 72 9.99 -6.37 2.22
C GLU A 72 8.83 -5.65 2.91
N GLY A 73 8.38 -4.55 2.32
CA GLY A 73 7.20 -3.86 2.79
C GLY A 73 5.96 -4.37 2.09
N ARG A 74 4.88 -4.60 2.84
CA ARG A 74 3.57 -4.95 2.29
C ARG A 74 2.51 -4.33 3.18
N TYR A 75 1.72 -3.43 2.62
CA TYR A 75 0.72 -2.66 3.35
C TYR A 75 -0.59 -2.66 2.58
N PHE A 76 -1.69 -2.73 3.31
CA PHE A 76 -3.02 -2.66 2.73
C PHE A 76 -3.93 -1.89 3.67
N TRP A 77 -4.64 -0.93 3.11
CA TRP A 77 -5.62 -0.13 3.84
C TRP A 77 -6.95 -0.24 3.11
N GLN A 78 -7.99 -0.55 3.86
CA GLN A 78 -9.33 -0.71 3.31
C GLN A 78 -10.19 0.49 3.66
N SER A 79 -10.84 1.03 2.64
CA SER A 79 -11.82 2.10 2.81
C SER A 79 -11.27 3.32 3.56
N ILE A 80 -10.15 3.84 3.09
CA ILE A 80 -9.51 5.01 3.68
C ILE A 80 -9.66 6.23 2.79
N LYS A 81 -9.43 7.41 3.39
CA LYS A 81 -9.34 8.65 2.64
C LYS A 81 -7.90 8.86 2.21
N TYR A 82 -7.64 8.69 0.92
CA TYR A 82 -6.33 8.87 0.37
C TYR A 82 -6.35 10.07 -0.58
N TYR A 83 -6.00 11.22 -0.07
CA TYR A 83 -6.02 12.48 -0.82
C TYR A 83 -4.67 13.18 -0.77
N ASP A 84 -4.37 13.91 -1.83
CA ASP A 84 -3.27 14.86 -1.82
C ASP A 84 -3.56 15.89 -0.72
N GLY A 85 -2.53 16.31 -0.01
CA GLY A 85 -2.68 17.22 1.10
C GLY A 85 -2.69 16.57 2.47
N PHE A 86 -2.99 15.27 2.56
CA PHE A 86 -2.75 14.56 3.82
C PHE A 86 -1.27 14.23 3.94
N PRO A 87 -0.62 14.60 5.05
CA PRO A 87 0.83 14.43 5.20
C PRO A 87 1.31 13.01 4.95
N ALA A 88 0.56 12.01 5.41
CA ALA A 88 0.93 10.62 5.20
C ALA A 88 0.87 10.22 3.72
N CYS A 89 -0.17 10.66 3.02
CA CYS A 89 -0.32 10.39 1.59
C CYS A 89 0.77 11.09 0.78
N GLU A 90 1.09 12.32 1.13
CA GLU A 90 2.17 13.06 0.49
C GLU A 90 3.52 12.39 0.71
N ALA A 91 3.76 11.85 1.89
CA ALA A 91 5.01 11.15 2.19
C ALA A 91 5.17 9.91 1.31
N LEU A 92 4.11 9.09 1.20
CA LEU A 92 4.17 7.90 0.35
C LEU A 92 4.29 8.26 -1.13
N ASN A 93 3.51 9.24 -1.58
CA ASN A 93 3.59 9.71 -2.97
C ASN A 93 4.99 10.28 -3.29
N GLY A 94 5.60 10.96 -2.32
CA GLY A 94 6.96 11.47 -2.48
C GLY A 94 7.99 10.38 -2.64
N ILE A 95 7.88 9.30 -1.88
CA ILE A 95 8.77 8.15 -2.00
C ILE A 95 8.62 7.51 -3.38
N MET A 96 7.39 7.28 -3.81
CA MET A 96 7.13 6.69 -5.13
C MET A 96 7.66 7.57 -6.27
N GLY A 97 7.42 8.87 -6.18
CA GLY A 97 7.94 9.81 -7.18
C GLY A 97 9.46 9.83 -7.24
N PHE A 98 10.11 9.76 -6.09
CA PHE A 98 11.57 9.67 -6.00
C PHE A 98 12.09 8.40 -6.68
N LEU A 99 11.45 7.28 -6.44
CA LEU A 99 11.82 6.01 -7.07
C LEU A 99 11.62 6.04 -8.59
N ASP A 100 10.54 6.64 -9.05
CA ASP A 100 10.28 6.81 -10.47
C ASP A 100 11.37 7.67 -11.14
N ASP A 101 11.76 8.75 -10.48
CA ASP A 101 12.82 9.63 -10.98
C ASP A 101 14.18 8.93 -11.06
N LEU A 102 14.41 7.95 -10.19
CA LEU A 102 15.64 7.15 -10.21
C LEU A 102 15.59 5.95 -11.17
N GLY A 103 14.46 5.74 -11.84
CA GLY A 103 14.27 4.56 -12.67
C GLY A 103 14.11 3.27 -11.87
N ARG A 104 13.66 3.36 -10.62
CA ARG A 104 13.49 2.23 -9.72
C ARG A 104 12.02 1.86 -9.52
N ASP A 105 11.20 2.12 -10.52
CA ASP A 105 9.77 1.83 -10.47
C ASP A 105 9.45 0.34 -10.38
N ALA A 106 10.38 -0.54 -10.74
CA ALA A 106 10.19 -1.98 -10.58
C ALA A 106 10.36 -2.46 -9.13
N GLU A 107 10.78 -1.59 -8.22
CA GLU A 107 11.05 -1.95 -6.83
C GLU A 107 9.89 -1.67 -5.89
N TYR A 108 8.77 -1.21 -6.42
CA TYR A 108 7.56 -1.04 -5.66
C TYR A 108 6.33 -1.32 -6.51
N GLY A 109 5.21 -1.53 -5.84
CA GLY A 109 3.90 -1.63 -6.48
C GLY A 109 2.86 -0.90 -5.64
N PHE A 110 1.98 -0.19 -6.31
CA PHE A 110 0.94 0.59 -5.64
C PHE A 110 -0.37 0.45 -6.42
N ILE A 111 -1.45 0.19 -5.69
CA ILE A 111 -2.79 0.17 -6.26
C ILE A 111 -3.70 1.00 -5.37
N LYS A 112 -4.45 1.89 -6.01
CA LYS A 112 -5.51 2.63 -5.33
C LYS A 112 -6.81 2.40 -6.10
N LEU A 113 -7.81 1.87 -5.45
CA LEU A 113 -9.14 1.67 -6.01
C LEU A 113 -10.13 2.60 -5.32
N GLY A 114 -10.68 3.53 -6.09
CA GLY A 114 -11.74 4.39 -5.62
C GLY A 114 -13.10 3.70 -5.69
N GLU A 115 -14.14 4.44 -5.38
CA GLU A 115 -15.50 3.91 -5.31
C GLU A 115 -16.09 3.61 -6.68
N GLU A 116 -15.64 4.30 -7.72
CA GLU A 116 -16.10 4.08 -9.08
C GLU A 116 -15.26 3.01 -9.76
N MET A 117 -15.87 2.24 -10.66
CA MET A 117 -15.21 1.10 -11.29
C MET A 117 -13.98 1.46 -12.11
N ASP A 118 -13.94 2.66 -12.66
CA ASP A 118 -12.82 3.13 -13.48
C ASP A 118 -11.86 4.04 -12.69
N ASP A 119 -12.14 4.31 -11.42
CA ASP A 119 -11.29 5.13 -10.58
C ASP A 119 -10.26 4.26 -9.89
N ASN A 120 -9.24 3.91 -10.65
CA ASN A 120 -8.12 3.14 -10.14
C ASN A 120 -6.80 3.72 -10.62
N GLU A 121 -5.81 3.61 -9.76
CA GLU A 121 -4.46 4.06 -10.05
C GLU A 121 -3.49 2.92 -9.76
N LEU A 122 -2.63 2.62 -10.72
CA LEU A 122 -1.58 1.63 -10.57
C LEU A 122 -0.25 2.31 -10.85
N LEU A 123 0.67 2.19 -9.90
CA LEU A 123 2.00 2.75 -10.02
C LEU A 123 3.04 1.66 -9.77
N GLY A 124 4.21 1.83 -10.36
CA GLY A 124 5.28 0.84 -10.24
C GLY A 124 4.93 -0.46 -10.94
N GLU A 125 5.24 -1.57 -10.28
CA GLU A 125 5.03 -2.92 -10.82
C GLU A 125 4.21 -3.77 -9.82
N PRO A 126 2.90 -3.50 -9.66
CA PRO A 126 2.10 -4.22 -8.67
C PRO A 126 2.13 -5.73 -8.81
N GLY A 127 2.08 -6.24 -10.05
CA GLY A 127 2.08 -7.69 -10.30
C GLY A 127 3.34 -8.39 -9.81
N ALA A 128 4.48 -7.69 -9.79
CA ALA A 128 5.73 -8.24 -9.27
C ALA A 128 5.67 -8.52 -7.77
N PHE A 129 4.71 -7.93 -7.07
CA PHE A 129 4.52 -8.07 -5.63
C PHE A 129 3.23 -8.81 -5.30
N ASP A 130 2.64 -9.50 -6.27
CA ASP A 130 1.38 -10.23 -6.09
C ASP A 130 0.21 -9.33 -5.67
N LEU A 131 0.19 -8.11 -6.19
CA LEU A 131 -0.91 -7.18 -6.00
C LEU A 131 -1.81 -7.22 -7.23
N TYR A 132 -3.07 -7.60 -7.04
CA TYR A 132 -4.02 -7.74 -8.14
C TYR A 132 -5.36 -7.11 -7.79
N ILE A 133 -5.99 -6.53 -8.81
CA ILE A 133 -7.33 -5.99 -8.69
C ILE A 133 -8.33 -7.11 -8.96
N ASN A 134 -9.21 -7.33 -8.00
CA ASN A 134 -10.33 -8.24 -8.18
C ASN A 134 -11.62 -7.43 -8.16
N ARG A 135 -12.19 -7.22 -9.34
CA ARG A 135 -13.47 -6.52 -9.48
C ARG A 135 -14.54 -7.55 -9.82
N SER A 136 -15.13 -8.12 -8.79
CA SER A 136 -16.25 -9.01 -8.99
C SER A 136 -17.53 -8.19 -8.99
N ILE A 137 -18.37 -8.42 -9.99
CA ILE A 137 -19.72 -7.92 -9.98
C ILE A 137 -20.52 -8.95 -9.23
N GLU A 138 -20.96 -8.59 -8.04
CA GLU A 138 -21.90 -9.45 -7.33
C GLU A 138 -23.32 -9.12 -7.79
N VAL A 139 -23.93 -10.13 -8.29
CA VAL A 139 -25.31 -10.02 -8.78
C VAL A 139 -26.25 -10.47 -7.67
#